data_eac407fdfbf9472e13957f6e2c583753
#
_entry.id   eac407fdfbf9472e13957f6e2c583753
#
_cell.length_a   1.000
_cell.length_b   1.000
_cell.length_c   1.000
_cell.angle_alpha   90.00
_cell.angle_beta   90.00
_cell.angle_gamma   90.00
#
_symmetry.space_group_name_H-M   'P 1'
#
loop_
_entity.id
_entity.type
_entity.pdbx_description
1 polymer ?
#
loop_
_entity_poly.entity_id
_entity_poly.type
_entity_poly.pdbx_seq_one_letter_code
_entity_poly.pdbx_strand_id
1 'polypeptide(L)'
;MFLKQNKFKLIIFYLLLFFDNTALSYDEKNFYYNFIDKINTFSSKFIQHTYDENGTIIKKSSGNLIYKKKLKYLLEYSKPNKVKFISDGKFITTIDEDLEQVIIQNQKKFYGNIFNIFTNKTLIEKNFNLTKSIINNEHYLKFTPIDKDIYYNIFLIVISNDKIKKITFMNDFDQSVTMIFSDFMTNEIILDSLFKIDIPDEFDVIVDNKKE
;
A
#
# COMPACT_ATOMS: atom_id res chain seq x y z
N MET A 1 -13.96 25.14 -26.29
CA MET A 1 -13.30 25.15 -25.00
C MET A 1 -13.42 23.74 -24.37
N PHE A 2 -12.92 22.70 -25.06
CA PHE A 2 -13.13 21.28 -24.66
C PHE A 2 -11.89 20.39 -24.95
N LEU A 3 -10.67 20.85 -24.67
CA LEU A 3 -9.45 20.09 -25.03
C LEU A 3 -8.37 20.03 -23.96
N LYS A 4 -8.70 20.29 -22.68
CA LYS A 4 -7.68 20.26 -21.60
C LYS A 4 -7.87 19.15 -20.53
N GLN A 5 -8.96 18.38 -20.59
CA GLN A 5 -9.31 17.41 -19.55
C GLN A 5 -8.68 16.00 -19.67
N ASN A 6 -7.82 15.75 -20.66
CA ASN A 6 -7.46 14.36 -20.98
C ASN A 6 -5.98 13.98 -20.79
N LYS A 7 -5.10 14.86 -20.30
CA LYS A 7 -3.67 14.52 -20.32
C LYS A 7 -3.23 13.55 -19.22
N PHE A 8 -3.89 13.53 -18.07
CA PHE A 8 -3.48 12.61 -16.99
C PHE A 8 -4.23 11.27 -17.05
N LYS A 9 -5.51 11.29 -17.34
CA LYS A 9 -6.21 10.07 -17.81
C LYS A 9 -5.48 9.47 -18.99
N LEU A 10 -4.87 10.33 -19.83
CA LEU A 10 -4.04 9.91 -20.96
C LEU A 10 -2.70 9.30 -20.51
N ILE A 11 -2.03 9.78 -19.48
CA ILE A 11 -0.73 9.24 -19.02
C ILE A 11 -0.93 7.90 -18.29
N ILE A 12 -1.92 7.80 -17.41
CA ILE A 12 -2.32 6.50 -16.82
C ILE A 12 -2.93 5.60 -17.91
N PHE A 13 -3.69 6.15 -18.85
CA PHE A 13 -4.29 5.44 -19.95
C PHE A 13 -3.24 5.04 -21.02
N TYR A 14 -2.21 5.84 -21.29
CA TYR A 14 -1.09 5.43 -22.15
C TYR A 14 -0.21 4.36 -21.51
N LEU A 15 0.01 4.40 -20.19
CA LEU A 15 0.61 3.27 -19.48
C LEU A 15 -0.30 2.03 -19.50
N LEU A 16 -1.60 2.21 -19.68
CA LEU A 16 -2.61 1.14 -19.77
C LEU A 16 -2.76 0.51 -21.16
N LEU A 17 -2.38 1.22 -22.24
CA LEU A 17 -2.56 0.76 -23.64
C LEU A 17 -1.46 -0.18 -24.13
N PHE A 18 -0.34 -0.32 -23.41
CA PHE A 18 0.73 -1.23 -23.78
C PHE A 18 0.60 -2.64 -23.21
N PHE A 19 -0.55 -2.97 -22.60
CA PHE A 19 -0.79 -4.31 -22.10
C PHE A 19 -1.76 -5.06 -23.01
N ASP A 20 -1.23 -5.72 -24.02
CA ASP A 20 -1.98 -6.75 -24.76
C ASP A 20 -2.43 -7.84 -23.78
N ASN A 21 -3.73 -8.09 -23.74
CA ASN A 21 -4.36 -9.17 -22.98
C ASN A 21 -4.00 -10.54 -23.56
N THR A 22 -2.78 -10.99 -23.37
CA THR A 22 -2.43 -12.38 -23.63
C THR A 22 -2.53 -13.19 -22.34
N ALA A 23 -3.19 -14.33 -22.41
CA ALA A 23 -3.49 -15.25 -21.32
C ALA A 23 -2.23 -15.90 -20.72
N LEU A 24 -1.48 -15.16 -19.88
CA LEU A 24 -0.30 -15.62 -19.13
C LEU A 24 -0.45 -15.41 -17.62
N SER A 25 -1.68 -15.39 -17.14
CA SER A 25 -2.03 -15.07 -15.72
C SER A 25 -1.38 -15.98 -14.67
N TYR A 26 -0.91 -17.18 -15.04
CA TYR A 26 -0.34 -18.12 -14.07
C TYR A 26 1.12 -17.80 -13.73
N ASP A 27 1.92 -17.40 -14.71
CA ASP A 27 3.34 -17.11 -14.53
C ASP A 27 3.59 -15.78 -13.75
N GLU A 28 2.74 -14.79 -13.97
CA GLU A 28 2.85 -13.50 -13.33
C GLU A 28 2.49 -13.56 -11.84
N LYS A 29 1.45 -14.31 -11.48
CA LYS A 29 1.09 -14.54 -10.07
C LYS A 29 2.19 -15.30 -9.35
N ASN A 30 2.78 -16.31 -10.00
CA ASN A 30 3.90 -17.07 -9.45
C ASN A 30 5.13 -16.20 -9.24
N PHE A 31 5.46 -15.31 -10.18
CA PHE A 31 6.55 -14.35 -9.99
C PHE A 31 6.32 -13.51 -8.73
N TYR A 32 5.13 -12.95 -8.57
CA TYR A 32 4.79 -12.14 -7.41
C TYR A 32 4.83 -12.94 -6.10
N TYR A 33 4.25 -14.13 -6.09
CA TYR A 33 4.25 -15.00 -4.90
C TYR A 33 5.65 -15.43 -4.50
N ASN A 34 6.48 -15.80 -5.46
CA ASN A 34 7.89 -16.12 -5.21
C ASN A 34 8.67 -14.94 -4.66
N PHE A 35 8.33 -13.72 -5.09
CA PHE A 35 8.92 -12.51 -4.56
C PHE A 35 8.50 -12.27 -3.11
N ILE A 36 7.20 -12.24 -2.80
CA ILE A 36 6.73 -11.96 -1.44
C ILE A 36 7.05 -13.06 -0.44
N ASP A 37 7.15 -14.33 -0.90
CA ASP A 37 7.49 -15.45 -0.01
C ASP A 37 8.89 -15.35 0.57
N LYS A 38 9.81 -14.74 -0.15
CA LYS A 38 11.19 -14.51 0.30
C LYS A 38 11.28 -13.42 1.37
N ILE A 39 10.25 -12.57 1.52
CA ILE A 39 10.26 -11.43 2.43
C ILE A 39 9.54 -11.80 3.72
N ASN A 40 10.27 -12.00 4.81
CA ASN A 40 9.70 -12.18 6.14
C ASN A 40 9.53 -10.85 6.88
N THR A 41 10.48 -9.95 6.67
CA THR A 41 10.48 -8.60 7.20
C THR A 41 11.03 -7.65 6.15
N PHE A 42 10.62 -6.40 6.18
CA PHE A 42 11.33 -5.32 5.51
C PHE A 42 11.21 -4.01 6.28
N SER A 43 12.20 -3.16 6.10
CA SER A 43 12.19 -1.77 6.53
C SER A 43 12.54 -0.85 5.37
N SER A 44 11.97 0.35 5.36
CA SER A 44 12.25 1.34 4.31
C SER A 44 11.84 2.73 4.75
N LYS A 45 12.52 3.74 4.24
CA LYS A 45 11.98 5.10 4.19
C LYS A 45 11.05 5.23 2.99
N PHE A 46 10.10 6.15 3.06
CA PHE A 46 9.25 6.46 1.92
C PHE A 46 8.99 7.97 1.77
N ILE A 47 8.74 8.34 0.52
CA ILE A 47 8.11 9.62 0.15
C ILE A 47 6.78 9.26 -0.50
N GLN A 48 5.70 9.91 -0.07
CA GLN A 48 4.37 9.72 -0.62
C GLN A 48 3.91 11.00 -1.32
N HIS A 49 3.40 10.85 -2.53
CA HIS A 49 2.71 11.90 -3.25
C HIS A 49 1.24 11.49 -3.45
N THR A 50 0.33 12.39 -3.13
CA THR A 50 -1.09 12.26 -3.43
C THR A 50 -1.43 13.23 -4.55
N TYR A 51 -2.13 12.73 -5.56
CA TYR A 51 -2.49 13.46 -6.77
C TYR A 51 -4.01 13.57 -6.84
N ASP A 52 -4.49 14.71 -7.31
CA ASP A 52 -5.89 14.89 -7.68
C ASP A 52 -6.21 14.21 -9.02
N GLU A 53 -7.46 14.31 -9.47
CA GLU A 53 -7.93 13.76 -10.75
C GLU A 53 -7.23 14.36 -11.98
N ASN A 54 -6.63 15.55 -11.85
CA ASN A 54 -5.89 16.23 -12.91
C ASN A 54 -4.40 15.85 -12.91
N GLY A 55 -3.94 15.05 -11.93
CA GLY A 55 -2.56 14.65 -11.75
C GLY A 55 -1.68 15.72 -11.11
N THR A 56 -2.29 16.69 -10.43
CA THR A 56 -1.57 17.67 -9.65
C THR A 56 -1.25 17.10 -8.28
N ILE A 57 -0.03 17.29 -7.79
CA ILE A 57 0.33 16.89 -6.44
C ILE A 57 -0.37 17.82 -5.45
N ILE A 58 -1.29 17.25 -4.66
CA ILE A 58 -2.05 17.98 -3.63
C ILE A 58 -1.49 17.75 -2.22
N LYS A 59 -0.73 16.66 -2.02
CA LYS A 59 -0.10 16.36 -0.73
C LYS A 59 1.22 15.63 -0.93
N LYS A 60 2.21 16.02 -0.13
CA LYS A 60 3.48 15.30 0.01
C LYS A 60 3.66 14.90 1.46
N SER A 61 3.99 13.62 1.68
CA SER A 61 4.27 13.07 3.01
C SER A 61 5.55 12.26 2.96
N SER A 62 6.17 12.02 4.09
CA SER A 62 7.34 11.16 4.20
C SER A 62 7.39 10.48 5.55
N GLY A 63 8.08 9.36 5.61
CA GLY A 63 8.18 8.60 6.84
C GLY A 63 8.95 7.30 6.68
N ASN A 64 8.71 6.39 7.63
CA ASN A 64 9.33 5.09 7.70
C ASN A 64 8.25 4.00 7.68
N LEU A 65 8.59 2.87 7.09
CA LEU A 65 7.76 1.68 7.08
C LEU A 65 8.57 0.50 7.55
N ILE A 66 8.06 -0.21 8.54
CA ILE A 66 8.56 -1.49 9.00
C ILE A 66 7.44 -2.51 8.83
N TYR A 67 7.73 -3.63 8.21
CA TYR A 67 6.79 -4.70 7.98
C TYR A 67 7.35 -6.04 8.46
N LYS A 68 6.49 -6.87 9.02
CA LYS A 68 6.77 -8.25 9.39
C LYS A 68 5.60 -9.14 8.99
N LYS A 69 5.86 -10.33 8.46
CA LYS A 69 4.81 -11.31 8.09
C LYS A 69 3.74 -11.42 9.17
N LYS A 70 2.54 -11.85 8.76
CA LYS A 70 1.29 -11.91 9.55
C LYS A 70 0.69 -10.52 9.83
N LEU A 71 0.80 -9.60 8.85
CA LEU A 71 0.20 -8.26 8.89
C LEU A 71 0.65 -7.39 10.07
N LYS A 72 1.86 -7.59 10.59
CA LYS A 72 2.45 -6.68 11.54
C LYS A 72 3.18 -5.58 10.79
N TYR A 73 2.89 -4.33 11.11
CA TYR A 73 3.60 -3.20 10.51
C TYR A 73 3.59 -1.98 11.42
N LEU A 74 4.58 -1.14 11.22
CA LEU A 74 4.65 0.22 11.73
C LEU A 74 4.85 1.14 10.53
N LEU A 75 3.83 1.93 10.19
CA LEU A 75 3.89 2.99 9.19
C LEU A 75 3.88 4.32 9.94
N GLU A 76 5.00 5.00 9.94
CA GLU A 76 5.20 6.25 10.66
C GLU A 76 5.39 7.40 9.68
N TYR A 77 4.45 8.33 9.66
CA TYR A 77 4.57 9.60 8.96
C TYR A 77 5.30 10.60 9.85
N SER A 78 6.34 11.23 9.30
CA SER A 78 7.10 12.27 9.97
C SER A 78 6.81 13.67 9.42
N LYS A 79 6.24 13.75 8.22
CA LYS A 79 5.85 15.00 7.54
C LYS A 79 4.61 14.78 6.67
N PRO A 80 3.70 15.80 6.55
CA PRO A 80 3.66 17.06 7.28
C PRO A 80 3.27 16.87 8.75
N ASN A 81 2.42 15.87 9.05
CA ASN A 81 1.89 15.58 10.38
C ASN A 81 2.54 14.30 10.92
N LYS A 82 2.63 14.20 12.24
CA LYS A 82 3.15 13.01 12.91
C LYS A 82 2.04 12.04 13.23
N VAL A 83 1.83 11.08 12.33
CA VAL A 83 0.83 10.03 12.48
C VAL A 83 1.49 8.67 12.37
N LYS A 84 1.14 7.75 13.27
CA LYS A 84 1.61 6.36 13.26
C LYS A 84 0.44 5.41 13.07
N PHE A 85 0.62 4.42 12.21
CA PHE A 85 -0.26 3.27 12.07
C PHE A 85 0.52 2.05 12.50
N ILE A 86 0.07 1.41 13.58
CA ILE A 86 0.73 0.24 14.16
C ILE A 86 -0.22 -0.94 14.08
N SER A 87 0.21 -2.02 13.45
CA SER A 87 -0.55 -3.27 13.44
C SER A 87 0.19 -4.38 14.15
N ASP A 88 -0.48 -5.05 15.07
CA ASP A 88 -0.01 -6.27 15.72
C ASP A 88 -0.40 -7.56 14.97
N GLY A 89 -1.10 -7.42 13.83
CA GLY A 89 -1.66 -8.50 13.03
C GLY A 89 -3.14 -8.78 13.32
N LYS A 90 -3.71 -8.19 14.37
CA LYS A 90 -5.11 -8.33 14.77
C LYS A 90 -5.85 -6.99 14.81
N PHE A 91 -5.21 -5.99 15.38
CA PHE A 91 -5.70 -4.63 15.45
C PHE A 91 -4.77 -3.67 14.70
N ILE A 92 -5.34 -2.58 14.23
CA ILE A 92 -4.61 -1.42 13.74
C ILE A 92 -4.86 -0.30 14.75
N THR A 93 -3.79 0.27 15.26
CA THR A 93 -3.86 1.47 16.09
C THR A 93 -3.29 2.64 15.32
N THR A 94 -4.09 3.67 15.16
CA THR A 94 -3.67 4.97 14.62
C THR A 94 -3.38 5.89 15.79
N ILE A 95 -2.20 6.50 15.81
CA ILE A 95 -1.81 7.50 16.80
C ILE A 95 -1.57 8.80 16.04
N ASP A 96 -2.34 9.82 16.36
CA ASP A 96 -2.16 11.19 15.87
C ASP A 96 -1.58 12.01 17.02
N GLU A 97 -0.29 12.34 16.92
CA GLU A 97 0.41 13.10 17.96
C GLU A 97 -0.04 14.58 18.01
N ASP A 98 -0.47 15.13 16.85
CA ASP A 98 -0.91 16.52 16.77
C ASP A 98 -2.31 16.72 17.38
N LEU A 99 -3.16 15.66 17.35
CA LEU A 99 -4.50 15.65 17.94
C LEU A 99 -4.55 15.01 19.33
N GLU A 100 -3.45 14.44 19.82
CA GLU A 100 -3.39 13.64 21.06
C GLU A 100 -4.46 12.54 21.08
N GLN A 101 -4.65 11.86 19.93
CA GLN A 101 -5.72 10.88 19.75
C GLN A 101 -5.19 9.51 19.33
N VAL A 102 -5.80 8.47 19.86
CA VAL A 102 -5.57 7.07 19.49
C VAL A 102 -6.86 6.42 19.03
N ILE A 103 -6.84 5.78 17.86
CA ILE A 103 -7.96 5.03 17.31
C ILE A 103 -7.54 3.57 17.15
N ILE A 104 -8.26 2.66 17.80
CA ILE A 104 -8.02 1.21 17.72
C ILE A 104 -9.12 0.54 16.93
N GLN A 105 -8.77 -0.15 15.83
CA GLN A 105 -9.72 -0.79 14.93
C GLN A 105 -9.33 -2.24 14.66
N ASN A 106 -10.32 -3.10 14.41
CA ASN A 106 -10.05 -4.47 13.99
C ASN A 106 -9.48 -4.48 12.56
N GLN A 107 -8.32 -5.10 12.38
CA GLN A 107 -7.64 -5.15 11.08
C GLN A 107 -8.47 -5.82 9.97
N LYS A 108 -9.32 -6.79 10.31
CA LYS A 108 -10.20 -7.45 9.33
C LYS A 108 -11.23 -6.51 8.72
N LYS A 109 -11.60 -5.44 9.42
CA LYS A 109 -12.54 -4.41 8.95
C LYS A 109 -11.87 -3.33 8.10
N PHE A 110 -10.56 -3.32 8.05
CA PHE A 110 -9.80 -2.36 7.25
C PHE A 110 -9.59 -2.91 5.83
N TYR A 111 -10.67 -2.89 5.04
CA TYR A 111 -10.71 -3.48 3.68
C TYR A 111 -9.70 -2.86 2.70
N GLY A 112 -9.36 -1.59 2.86
CA GLY A 112 -8.41 -0.85 2.03
C GLY A 112 -6.92 -1.04 2.41
N ASN A 113 -6.59 -2.00 3.28
CA ASN A 113 -5.21 -2.16 3.73
C ASN A 113 -4.31 -2.71 2.62
N ILE A 114 -3.49 -1.84 2.04
CA ILE A 114 -2.51 -2.20 1.00
C ILE A 114 -1.57 -3.33 1.45
N PHE A 115 -1.33 -3.52 2.75
CA PHE A 115 -0.46 -4.58 3.27
C PHE A 115 -1.06 -5.99 3.13
N ASN A 116 -2.36 -6.12 2.88
CA ASN A 116 -2.99 -7.41 2.57
C ASN A 116 -2.38 -8.06 1.33
N ILE A 117 -1.87 -7.27 0.39
CA ILE A 117 -1.20 -7.78 -0.80
C ILE A 117 0.05 -8.61 -0.47
N PHE A 118 0.75 -8.31 0.63
CA PHE A 118 1.97 -9.03 1.03
C PHE A 118 1.71 -10.33 1.77
N THR A 119 0.47 -10.62 2.18
CA THR A 119 0.20 -11.75 3.08
C THR A 119 -0.92 -12.65 2.64
N ASN A 120 -1.85 -12.17 1.81
CA ASN A 120 -3.06 -12.88 1.50
C ASN A 120 -3.14 -13.29 0.02
N LYS A 121 -2.44 -14.38 -0.34
CA LYS A 121 -2.47 -14.95 -1.70
C LYS A 121 -3.89 -15.27 -2.15
N THR A 122 -4.70 -15.85 -1.27
CA THR A 122 -6.12 -16.20 -1.58
C THR A 122 -6.93 -14.95 -1.91
N LEU A 123 -6.69 -13.83 -1.23
CA LEU A 123 -7.32 -12.55 -1.54
C LEU A 123 -6.95 -12.09 -2.95
N ILE A 124 -5.66 -12.17 -3.30
CA ILE A 124 -5.18 -11.78 -4.63
C ILE A 124 -5.77 -12.69 -5.70
N GLU A 125 -5.76 -14.01 -5.48
CA GLU A 125 -6.28 -14.98 -6.45
C GLU A 125 -7.76 -14.78 -6.76
N LYS A 126 -8.55 -14.49 -5.72
CA LYS A 126 -10.01 -14.34 -5.84
C LYS A 126 -10.44 -12.99 -6.39
N ASN A 127 -9.69 -11.93 -6.08
CA ASN A 127 -10.19 -10.58 -6.30
C ASN A 127 -9.41 -9.78 -7.35
N PHE A 128 -8.25 -10.29 -7.82
CA PHE A 128 -7.44 -9.53 -8.76
C PHE A 128 -6.96 -10.33 -9.97
N ASN A 129 -7.01 -9.68 -11.12
CA ASN A 129 -6.18 -10.02 -12.26
C ASN A 129 -4.84 -9.34 -12.11
N LEU A 130 -3.75 -10.12 -12.25
CA LEU A 130 -2.39 -9.60 -12.20
C LEU A 130 -1.79 -9.63 -13.61
N THR A 131 -1.21 -8.51 -14.01
CA THR A 131 -0.42 -8.41 -15.24
C THR A 131 0.97 -7.90 -14.91
N LYS A 132 1.99 -8.42 -15.61
CA LYS A 132 3.40 -8.06 -15.45
C LYS A 132 3.96 -7.51 -16.75
N SER A 133 4.70 -6.42 -16.66
CA SER A 133 5.56 -5.94 -17.74
C SER A 133 6.96 -5.64 -17.21
N ILE A 134 7.95 -5.61 -18.10
CA ILE A 134 9.32 -5.30 -17.77
C ILE A 134 9.72 -4.08 -18.60
N ILE A 135 10.14 -3.00 -17.94
CA ILE A 135 10.57 -1.76 -18.55
C ILE A 135 11.88 -1.35 -17.87
N ASN A 136 12.94 -1.14 -18.62
CA ASN A 136 14.27 -0.74 -18.12
C ASN A 136 14.76 -1.64 -16.95
N ASN A 137 14.56 -2.95 -17.08
CA ASN A 137 14.92 -3.94 -16.06
C ASN A 137 14.15 -3.82 -14.72
N GLU A 138 13.03 -3.10 -14.71
CA GLU A 138 12.10 -3.04 -13.60
C GLU A 138 10.83 -3.83 -13.92
N HIS A 139 10.33 -4.59 -12.94
CA HIS A 139 9.07 -5.34 -13.05
C HIS A 139 7.91 -4.49 -12.57
N TYR A 140 6.96 -4.22 -13.46
CA TYR A 140 5.73 -3.51 -13.20
C TYR A 140 4.61 -4.54 -13.03
N LEU A 141 4.05 -4.65 -11.85
CA LEU A 141 2.97 -5.56 -11.49
C LEU A 141 1.70 -4.75 -11.27
N LYS A 142 0.73 -4.91 -12.16
CA LYS A 142 -0.56 -4.25 -12.08
C LYS A 142 -1.62 -5.23 -11.58
N PHE A 143 -2.30 -4.87 -10.51
CA PHE A 143 -3.40 -5.60 -9.91
C PHE A 143 -4.70 -4.88 -10.27
N THR A 144 -5.55 -5.55 -11.00
CA THR A 144 -6.85 -5.02 -11.44
C THR A 144 -7.95 -5.84 -10.78
N PRO A 145 -8.88 -5.23 -10.03
CA PRO A 145 -10.00 -5.94 -9.44
C PRO A 145 -10.80 -6.72 -10.49
N ILE A 146 -11.18 -7.96 -10.18
CA ILE A 146 -12.04 -8.80 -11.04
C ILE A 146 -13.46 -8.24 -11.03
N ASP A 147 -13.94 -7.88 -9.84
CA ASP A 147 -15.25 -7.29 -9.63
C ASP A 147 -15.10 -5.80 -9.33
N LYS A 148 -15.87 -4.97 -10.04
CA LYS A 148 -15.83 -3.51 -9.88
C LYS A 148 -16.57 -3.02 -8.64
N ASP A 149 -17.42 -3.86 -8.06
CA ASP A 149 -18.21 -3.53 -6.86
C ASP A 149 -17.47 -3.84 -5.55
N ILE A 150 -16.24 -4.34 -5.65
CA ILE A 150 -15.40 -4.63 -4.50
C ILE A 150 -14.58 -3.38 -4.13
N TYR A 151 -14.44 -3.14 -2.83
CA TYR A 151 -13.64 -2.05 -2.20
C TYR A 151 -12.13 -2.09 -2.53
N TYR A 152 -11.72 -2.84 -3.55
CA TYR A 152 -10.33 -2.93 -3.96
C TYR A 152 -10.08 -2.06 -5.19
N ASN A 153 -9.22 -1.10 -5.03
CA ASN A 153 -8.78 -0.25 -6.11
C ASN A 153 -7.64 -0.90 -6.92
N ILE A 154 -7.48 -0.45 -8.17
CA ILE A 154 -6.31 -0.81 -8.98
C ILE A 154 -5.06 -0.37 -8.25
N PHE A 155 -4.06 -1.24 -8.15
CA PHE A 155 -2.75 -0.85 -7.66
C PHE A 155 -1.62 -1.39 -8.54
N LEU A 156 -0.51 -0.69 -8.49
CA LEU A 156 0.70 -0.97 -9.25
C LEU A 156 1.88 -1.09 -8.29
N ILE A 157 2.64 -2.18 -8.39
CA ILE A 157 3.90 -2.37 -7.67
C ILE A 157 5.04 -2.35 -8.68
N VAL A 158 6.09 -1.61 -8.40
CA VAL A 158 7.34 -1.63 -9.17
C VAL A 158 8.42 -2.29 -8.32
N ILE A 159 9.01 -3.36 -8.87
CA ILE A 159 10.08 -4.15 -8.25
C ILE A 159 11.33 -4.02 -9.11
N SER A 160 12.45 -3.73 -8.49
CA SER A 160 13.76 -3.68 -9.13
C SER A 160 14.82 -4.21 -8.17
N ASN A 161 15.70 -5.09 -8.63
CA ASN A 161 16.77 -5.71 -7.83
C ASN A 161 16.23 -6.35 -6.53
N ASP A 162 15.17 -7.15 -6.64
CA ASP A 162 14.48 -7.80 -5.52
C ASP A 162 14.03 -6.84 -4.40
N LYS A 163 13.77 -5.58 -4.73
CA LYS A 163 13.27 -4.55 -3.80
C LYS A 163 12.04 -3.87 -4.37
N ILE A 164 11.08 -3.56 -3.50
CA ILE A 164 9.96 -2.70 -3.87
C ILE A 164 10.48 -1.27 -4.02
N LYS A 165 10.30 -0.69 -5.19
CA LYS A 165 10.68 0.70 -5.48
C LYS A 165 9.51 1.66 -5.32
N LYS A 166 8.33 1.21 -5.73
CA LYS A 166 7.16 2.07 -5.77
C LYS A 166 5.88 1.26 -5.63
N ILE A 167 4.92 1.82 -4.94
CA ILE A 167 3.54 1.34 -4.93
C ILE A 167 2.64 2.53 -5.28
N THR A 168 1.72 2.33 -6.21
CA THR A 168 0.70 3.32 -6.57
C THR A 168 -0.68 2.68 -6.41
N PHE A 169 -1.62 3.38 -5.79
CA PHE A 169 -2.99 2.93 -5.58
C PHE A 169 -3.96 4.11 -5.57
N MET A 170 -5.25 3.85 -5.69
CA MET A 170 -6.29 4.85 -5.47
C MET A 170 -6.74 4.79 -4.00
N ASN A 171 -6.99 5.94 -3.38
CA ASN A 171 -7.61 6.00 -2.06
C ASN A 171 -9.14 6.12 -2.18
N ASP A 172 -9.84 6.15 -1.04
CA ASP A 172 -11.32 6.23 -0.98
C ASP A 172 -11.89 7.56 -1.51
N PHE A 173 -11.04 8.53 -1.80
CA PHE A 173 -11.41 9.83 -2.38
C PHE A 173 -11.09 9.92 -3.88
N ASP A 174 -10.89 8.78 -4.56
CA ASP A 174 -10.48 8.69 -5.97
C ASP A 174 -9.17 9.43 -6.29
N GLN A 175 -8.32 9.64 -5.28
CA GLN A 175 -7.02 10.26 -5.44
C GLN A 175 -5.95 9.20 -5.67
N SER A 176 -5.06 9.45 -6.61
CA SER A 176 -3.91 8.58 -6.82
C SER A 176 -2.83 8.83 -5.76
N VAL A 177 -2.45 7.79 -5.07
CA VAL A 177 -1.38 7.81 -4.05
C VAL A 177 -0.20 7.02 -4.55
N THR A 178 0.98 7.62 -4.56
CA THR A 178 2.23 6.96 -4.93
C THR A 178 3.22 7.02 -3.77
N MET A 179 3.63 5.86 -3.28
CA MET A 179 4.71 5.71 -2.31
C MET A 179 5.98 5.28 -3.03
N ILE A 180 7.07 6.01 -2.84
CA ILE A 180 8.40 5.73 -3.39
C ILE A 180 9.30 5.36 -2.24
N PHE A 181 9.91 4.17 -2.32
CA PHE A 181 10.72 3.60 -1.24
C PHE A 181 12.22 3.79 -1.48
N SER A 182 12.93 4.08 -0.39
CA SER A 182 14.40 4.16 -0.33
C SER A 182 14.92 3.42 0.90
N ASP A 183 16.20 3.11 0.93
CA ASP A 183 16.85 2.38 2.02
C ASP A 183 16.12 1.04 2.34
N PHE A 184 15.66 0.35 1.29
CA PHE A 184 14.87 -0.87 1.43
C PHE A 184 15.75 -2.03 1.87
N MET A 185 15.51 -2.56 3.07
CA MET A 185 16.20 -3.70 3.66
C MET A 185 15.22 -4.83 3.93
N THR A 186 15.63 -6.07 3.69
CA THR A 186 14.77 -7.26 3.85
C THR A 186 15.39 -8.25 4.83
N ASN A 187 14.52 -8.99 5.50
CA ASN A 187 14.88 -10.13 6.36
C ASN A 187 15.79 -9.79 7.54
N GLU A 188 15.77 -8.53 7.97
CA GLU A 188 16.41 -8.14 9.22
C GLU A 188 15.60 -8.62 10.42
N ILE A 189 16.28 -8.76 11.56
CA ILE A 189 15.63 -9.14 12.82
C ILE A 189 14.80 -7.95 13.33
N ILE A 190 13.48 -8.10 13.33
CA ILE A 190 12.54 -7.11 13.85
C ILE A 190 11.86 -7.70 15.08
N LEU A 191 12.02 -7.02 16.22
CA LEU A 191 11.43 -7.44 17.49
C LEU A 191 9.91 -7.18 17.49
N ASP A 192 9.15 -8.11 18.07
CA ASP A 192 7.69 -7.97 18.18
C ASP A 192 7.26 -6.82 19.10
N SER A 193 8.15 -6.35 19.97
CA SER A 193 7.92 -5.16 20.80
C SER A 193 7.67 -3.89 20.01
N LEU A 194 8.20 -3.78 18.77
CA LEU A 194 7.94 -2.63 17.89
C LEU A 194 6.48 -2.50 17.45
N PHE A 195 5.71 -3.57 17.56
CA PHE A 195 4.28 -3.58 17.20
C PHE A 195 3.38 -3.55 18.44
N LYS A 196 3.93 -3.33 19.61
CA LYS A 196 3.20 -3.06 20.86
C LYS A 196 3.09 -1.55 21.03
N ILE A 197 1.96 -1.14 21.56
CA ILE A 197 1.65 0.28 21.72
C ILE A 197 1.72 0.58 23.20
N ASP A 198 2.45 1.64 23.52
CA ASP A 198 2.37 2.33 24.80
C ASP A 198 1.60 3.62 24.55
N ILE A 199 0.39 3.70 25.08
CA ILE A 199 -0.50 4.86 24.87
C ILE A 199 -0.27 5.81 26.04
N PRO A 200 0.11 7.07 25.76
CA PRO A 200 0.21 8.08 26.82
C PRO A 200 -1.14 8.32 27.50
N ASP A 201 -1.15 8.48 28.82
CA ASP A 201 -2.38 8.63 29.61
C ASP A 201 -3.23 9.87 29.21
N GLU A 202 -2.58 10.88 28.62
CA GLU A 202 -3.22 12.12 28.17
C GLU A 202 -3.95 12.00 26.83
N PHE A 203 -3.74 10.91 26.08
CA PHE A 203 -4.35 10.75 24.76
C PHE A 203 -5.80 10.26 24.85
N ASP A 204 -6.67 10.85 24.03
CA ASP A 204 -8.04 10.38 23.85
C ASP A 204 -8.07 9.06 23.09
N VAL A 205 -8.67 8.02 23.67
CA VAL A 205 -8.69 6.66 23.11
C VAL A 205 -10.06 6.30 22.58
N ILE A 206 -10.15 6.11 21.28
CA ILE A 206 -11.35 5.65 20.57
C ILE A 206 -11.18 4.18 20.16
N VAL A 207 -12.05 3.30 20.63
CA VAL A 207 -12.07 1.89 20.24
C VAL A 207 -13.27 1.64 19.34
N ASP A 208 -13.02 1.31 18.07
CA ASP A 208 -14.08 0.93 17.14
C ASP A 208 -14.54 -0.51 17.39
N ASN A 209 -15.48 -0.65 18.31
CA ASN A 209 -16.11 -1.91 18.70
C ASN A 209 -17.41 -2.19 17.93
N LYS A 210 -17.66 -1.61 16.75
CA LYS A 210 -18.87 -1.92 15.99
C LYS A 210 -19.00 -3.44 15.87
N LYS A 211 -19.94 -4.00 16.63
CA LYS A 211 -20.34 -5.40 16.56
C LYS A 211 -20.82 -5.70 15.13
N GLU A 212 -20.42 -6.85 14.62
CA GLU A 212 -20.96 -7.44 13.39
C GLU A 212 -22.48 -7.55 13.46
#